data_138b8f9a24a1abe719912ee2804fdd4b
#
_entry.id   138b8f9a24a1abe719912ee2804fdd4b
#
_cell.length_a   1.000
_cell.length_b   1.000
_cell.length_c   1.000
_cell.angle_alpha   90.00
_cell.angle_beta   90.00
_cell.angle_gamma   90.00
#
_symmetry.space_group_name_H-M   'P 1'
#
loop_
_entity.id
_entity.type
_entity.pdbx_description
1 polymer ?
#
loop_
_entity_poly.entity_id
_entity_poly.type
_entity_poly.pdbx_seq_one_letter_code
_entity_poly.pdbx_strand_id
1 'polypeptide(L)'
;MIAITIFEDTTQIVVSKKVKNKLEIKSLISYKSIYEAYINKDVNALTMYLDEIVSLTKSKTDIYFILPDDKFNIDYFYYPTNSEKQKDIDKFLQTNNIDTNKYYYSLPFNLKSTTFSWKTVYSTEKTYIDSLLQASKNVNLLIKSIEPLSFCAIRYKNTFQQETYIFEIYKYGASIVMYSPLAGLFKMNLSKEYTIDNLKTKNSSMMLSDALLQANAVAKNKFKAITGNADIHILSTKENISKLTFASTDENARIYKMRPNSNLTIKKYNQTEIDAYYIGIGSLLQELEAARLKYVKINSANILPEIVKESTKLIELEQNIKKASKVALLLFTFIIGIQTVSLYYLSTITIPDSLKSNFDYANKQIISLKKENEIIQNVKKQTEPIQPILSDILANKPDNNTLGFTKLSINNSQDDKNNDWIKIDLVANEPMKIQEFSSNLNSDRFKNIMLTKIDNTVDGINSAEISIAKVVKNTPKKNKNTNKEKDE
;
A
#
# COMPACT_ATOMS: atom_id res chain seq x y z
N MET A 1 2.89 15.36 -11.38
CA MET A 1 2.14 15.65 -10.14
C MET A 1 1.96 17.15 -10.05
N ILE A 2 0.79 17.57 -9.64
CA ILE A 2 0.44 19.00 -9.55
C ILE A 2 -0.11 19.26 -8.14
N ALA A 3 0.48 20.20 -7.41
CA ALA A 3 -0.08 20.70 -6.17
C ALA A 3 -0.78 22.03 -6.42
N ILE A 4 -1.98 22.19 -5.93
CA ILE A 4 -2.81 23.39 -6.02
C ILE A 4 -3.08 23.87 -4.61
N THR A 5 -2.45 24.99 -4.23
CA THR A 5 -2.63 25.62 -2.93
C THR A 5 -3.57 26.80 -3.08
N ILE A 6 -4.68 26.77 -2.36
CA ILE A 6 -5.71 27.81 -2.39
C ILE A 6 -5.45 28.80 -1.26
N PHE A 7 -5.18 30.06 -1.62
CA PHE A 7 -5.13 31.19 -0.69
C PHE A 7 -6.25 32.19 -1.02
N GLU A 8 -6.55 33.07 -0.08
CA GLU A 8 -7.57 34.10 -0.27
C GLU A 8 -7.28 35.03 -1.47
N ASP A 9 -6.00 35.38 -1.68
CA ASP A 9 -5.59 36.34 -2.69
C ASP A 9 -4.96 35.71 -3.95
N THR A 10 -4.59 34.45 -3.89
CA THR A 10 -3.91 33.79 -5.00
C THR A 10 -4.08 32.26 -4.91
N THR A 11 -3.92 31.61 -6.04
CA THR A 11 -3.77 30.14 -6.10
C THR A 11 -2.37 29.84 -6.59
N GLN A 12 -1.63 29.09 -5.81
CA GLN A 12 -0.29 28.66 -6.19
C GLN A 12 -0.32 27.24 -6.76
N ILE A 13 0.38 27.04 -7.85
CA ILE A 13 0.45 25.77 -8.55
C ILE A 13 1.91 25.35 -8.66
N VAL A 14 2.21 24.16 -8.17
CA VAL A 14 3.53 23.54 -8.27
C VAL A 14 3.42 22.31 -9.16
N VAL A 15 4.13 22.30 -10.27
CA VAL A 15 4.24 21.14 -11.16
C VAL A 15 5.56 20.44 -10.89
N SER A 16 5.51 19.15 -10.64
CA SER A 16 6.69 18.35 -10.35
C SER A 16 6.67 16.98 -11.01
N LYS A 17 7.84 16.35 -11.03
CA LYS A 17 8.02 14.97 -11.48
C LYS A 17 8.85 14.21 -10.44
N LYS A 18 8.40 13.02 -10.07
CA LYS A 18 9.20 12.10 -9.25
C LYS A 18 10.26 11.44 -10.13
N VAL A 19 11.52 11.57 -9.76
CA VAL A 19 12.66 10.98 -10.44
C VAL A 19 13.46 10.18 -9.41
N LYS A 20 13.30 8.87 -9.44
CA LYS A 20 13.82 7.98 -8.38
C LYS A 20 13.30 8.42 -7.00
N ASN A 21 14.18 8.73 -6.06
CA ASN A 21 13.84 9.20 -4.71
C ASN A 21 13.93 10.73 -4.57
N LYS A 22 13.77 11.47 -5.67
CA LYS A 22 13.81 12.94 -5.67
C LYS A 22 12.59 13.51 -6.36
N LEU A 23 12.21 14.70 -5.93
CA LEU A 23 11.16 15.51 -6.53
C LEU A 23 11.83 16.61 -7.38
N GLU A 24 11.65 16.55 -8.68
CA GLU A 24 12.12 17.59 -9.61
C GLU A 24 11.00 18.59 -9.85
N ILE A 25 11.23 19.86 -9.47
CA ILE A 25 10.30 20.96 -9.70
C ILE A 25 10.39 21.39 -11.17
N LYS A 26 9.28 21.35 -11.88
CA LYS A 26 9.16 21.67 -13.30
C LYS A 26 8.64 23.08 -13.52
N SER A 27 7.62 23.49 -12.76
CA SER A 27 7.00 24.81 -12.90
C SER A 27 6.42 25.28 -11.59
N LEU A 28 6.57 26.58 -11.33
CA LEU A 28 5.95 27.35 -10.25
C LEU A 28 5.06 28.40 -10.91
N ILE A 29 3.78 28.40 -10.62
CA ILE A 29 2.79 29.26 -11.28
C ILE A 29 1.96 29.95 -10.19
N SER A 30 1.84 31.26 -10.25
CA SER A 30 0.86 32.04 -9.51
C SER A 30 -0.36 32.24 -10.42
N TYR A 31 -1.52 31.89 -9.91
CA TYR A 31 -2.80 31.96 -10.63
C TYR A 31 -3.78 32.81 -9.83
N LYS A 32 -4.82 33.33 -10.48
CA LYS A 32 -5.90 34.04 -9.78
C LYS A 32 -6.49 33.18 -8.67
N SER A 33 -6.94 33.80 -7.59
CA SER A 33 -7.53 33.05 -6.47
C SER A 33 -8.80 32.32 -6.89
N ILE A 34 -8.91 31.05 -6.52
CA ILE A 34 -10.12 30.25 -6.62
C ILE A 34 -10.84 30.11 -5.29
N TYR A 35 -10.40 30.87 -4.27
CA TYR A 35 -10.88 30.79 -2.91
C TYR A 35 -12.39 31.04 -2.81
N GLU A 36 -12.90 32.09 -3.46
CA GLU A 36 -14.33 32.41 -3.42
C GLU A 36 -15.19 31.29 -4.03
N ALA A 37 -14.78 30.71 -5.13
CA ALA A 37 -15.49 29.59 -5.73
C ALA A 37 -15.48 28.36 -4.80
N TYR A 38 -14.36 28.13 -4.11
CA TYR A 38 -14.23 27.06 -3.12
C TYR A 38 -15.15 27.30 -1.91
N ILE A 39 -15.14 28.50 -1.32
CA ILE A 39 -15.94 28.84 -0.13
C ILE A 39 -17.42 28.80 -0.45
N ASN A 40 -17.82 29.28 -1.61
CA ASN A 40 -19.21 29.26 -2.06
C ASN A 40 -19.65 27.89 -2.58
N LYS A 41 -18.73 26.90 -2.63
CA LYS A 41 -19.01 25.54 -3.11
C LYS A 41 -19.53 25.54 -4.55
N ASP A 42 -19.08 26.51 -5.35
CA ASP A 42 -19.50 26.68 -6.75
C ASP A 42 -18.76 25.69 -7.65
N VAL A 43 -19.41 24.53 -7.89
CA VAL A 43 -18.86 23.46 -8.72
C VAL A 43 -18.56 23.92 -10.15
N ASN A 44 -19.39 24.82 -10.72
CA ASN A 44 -19.22 25.26 -12.11
C ASN A 44 -17.98 26.17 -12.23
N ALA A 45 -17.86 27.16 -11.34
CA ALA A 45 -16.69 28.03 -11.30
C ALA A 45 -15.40 27.21 -11.00
N LEU A 46 -15.45 26.28 -10.05
CA LEU A 46 -14.32 25.40 -9.77
C LEU A 46 -13.94 24.53 -10.98
N THR A 47 -14.92 23.98 -11.70
CA THR A 47 -14.68 23.19 -12.91
C THR A 47 -13.96 24.03 -13.98
N MET A 48 -14.43 25.25 -14.21
CA MET A 48 -13.81 26.18 -15.17
C MET A 48 -12.36 26.50 -14.78
N TYR A 49 -12.11 26.83 -13.50
CA TYR A 49 -10.76 27.13 -13.03
C TYR A 49 -9.81 25.92 -13.11
N LEU A 50 -10.30 24.73 -12.79
CA LEU A 50 -9.49 23.51 -12.89
C LEU A 50 -9.15 23.17 -14.34
N ASP A 51 -10.05 23.40 -15.29
CA ASP A 51 -9.79 23.21 -16.72
C ASP A 51 -8.73 24.20 -17.23
N GLU A 52 -8.81 25.48 -16.82
CA GLU A 52 -7.77 26.47 -17.09
C GLU A 52 -6.41 26.04 -16.52
N ILE A 53 -6.36 25.55 -15.26
CA ILE A 53 -5.13 25.07 -14.62
C ILE A 53 -4.52 23.88 -15.37
N VAL A 54 -5.36 22.93 -15.82
CA VAL A 54 -4.92 21.80 -16.63
C VAL A 54 -4.31 22.29 -17.95
N SER A 55 -4.93 23.26 -18.57
CA SER A 55 -4.44 23.85 -19.81
C SER A 55 -3.10 24.56 -19.64
N LEU A 56 -2.92 25.31 -18.54
CA LEU A 56 -1.68 26.00 -18.19
C LEU A 56 -0.53 25.02 -17.85
N THR A 57 -0.83 23.95 -17.15
CA THR A 57 0.18 22.96 -16.73
C THR A 57 0.51 21.95 -17.82
N LYS A 58 -0.30 21.86 -18.87
CA LYS A 58 -0.21 20.88 -19.97
C LYS A 58 -0.12 19.43 -19.45
N SER A 59 -0.75 19.16 -18.31
CA SER A 59 -0.64 17.89 -17.62
C SER A 59 -1.97 17.49 -17.01
N LYS A 60 -2.41 16.27 -17.33
CA LYS A 60 -3.56 15.59 -16.70
C LYS A 60 -3.02 14.52 -15.75
N THR A 61 -2.32 14.95 -14.71
CA THR A 61 -1.67 14.02 -13.75
C THR A 61 -2.31 14.15 -12.38
N ASP A 62 -1.73 13.43 -11.43
CA ASP A 62 -2.15 13.42 -10.03
C ASP A 62 -2.20 14.82 -9.42
N ILE A 63 -3.34 15.15 -8.83
CA ILE A 63 -3.61 16.44 -8.21
C ILE A 63 -3.58 16.32 -6.69
N TYR A 64 -2.93 17.27 -6.05
CA TYR A 64 -2.85 17.44 -4.60
C TYR A 64 -3.45 18.80 -4.27
N PHE A 65 -4.59 18.82 -3.61
CA PHE A 65 -5.19 20.05 -3.12
C PHE A 65 -4.69 20.39 -1.73
N ILE A 66 -4.32 21.64 -1.54
CA ILE A 66 -3.98 22.21 -0.24
C ILE A 66 -4.98 23.32 0.05
N LEU A 67 -5.74 23.13 1.11
CA LEU A 67 -6.86 23.97 1.44
C LEU A 67 -6.53 24.90 2.62
N PRO A 68 -7.14 26.09 2.68
CA PRO A 68 -6.98 27.02 3.80
C PRO A 68 -7.42 26.38 5.12
N ASP A 69 -6.67 26.65 6.19
CA ASP A 69 -6.94 26.05 7.49
C ASP A 69 -8.16 26.64 8.21
N ASP A 70 -8.71 27.77 7.74
CA ASP A 70 -9.91 28.39 8.29
C ASP A 70 -11.17 27.52 8.11
N LYS A 71 -11.13 26.54 7.20
CA LYS A 71 -12.20 25.56 6.97
C LYS A 71 -11.96 24.23 7.65
N PHE A 72 -10.90 24.11 8.44
CA PHE A 72 -10.61 22.93 9.23
C PHE A 72 -10.80 23.21 10.71
N ASN A 73 -11.46 22.30 11.38
CA ASN A 73 -11.39 22.17 12.83
C ASN A 73 -10.16 21.32 13.15
N ILE A 74 -9.31 21.83 14.02
CA ILE A 74 -8.10 21.14 14.48
C ILE A 74 -8.25 20.89 15.96
N ASP A 75 -8.56 19.64 16.32
CA ASP A 75 -8.81 19.22 17.68
C ASP A 75 -7.67 18.38 18.21
N TYR A 76 -7.33 18.63 19.49
CA TYR A 76 -6.23 17.96 20.18
C TYR A 76 -6.78 17.18 21.35
N PHE A 77 -6.49 15.90 21.37
CA PHE A 77 -6.98 15.01 22.40
C PHE A 77 -5.82 14.30 23.10
N TYR A 78 -5.99 14.19 24.40
CA TYR A 78 -5.00 13.66 25.30
C TYR A 78 -5.65 12.59 26.20
N TYR A 79 -5.12 11.38 26.16
CA TYR A 79 -5.65 10.23 26.87
C TYR A 79 -4.57 9.43 27.58
N PRO A 80 -4.87 8.79 28.73
CA PRO A 80 -3.99 7.76 29.28
C PRO A 80 -3.77 6.65 28.23
N THR A 81 -2.57 6.12 28.16
CA THR A 81 -2.17 5.11 27.15
C THR A 81 -3.02 3.83 27.19
N ASN A 82 -3.56 3.49 28.37
CA ASN A 82 -4.39 2.29 28.60
C ASN A 82 -5.90 2.58 28.49
N SER A 83 -6.30 3.77 28.07
CA SER A 83 -7.72 4.12 27.92
C SER A 83 -8.36 3.30 26.80
N GLU A 84 -9.50 2.67 27.10
CA GLU A 84 -10.30 1.96 26.08
C GLU A 84 -10.81 2.90 24.98
N LYS A 85 -11.12 4.16 25.34
CA LYS A 85 -11.56 5.20 24.40
C LYS A 85 -10.54 5.48 23.30
N GLN A 86 -9.27 5.15 23.55
CA GLN A 86 -8.17 5.37 22.60
C GLN A 86 -8.06 4.26 21.55
N LYS A 87 -8.52 3.06 21.87
CA LYS A 87 -8.31 1.87 21.03
C LYS A 87 -9.27 1.84 19.84
N ASP A 88 -10.45 2.40 20.02
CA ASP A 88 -11.53 2.42 19.04
C ASP A 88 -11.69 3.83 18.46
N ILE A 89 -11.42 3.99 17.16
CA ILE A 89 -11.50 5.29 16.47
C ILE A 89 -12.94 5.78 16.44
N ASP A 90 -13.92 4.92 16.20
CA ASP A 90 -15.33 5.32 16.09
C ASP A 90 -15.84 5.79 17.45
N LYS A 91 -15.52 5.08 18.52
CA LYS A 91 -15.82 5.48 19.89
C LYS A 91 -15.11 6.78 20.28
N PHE A 92 -13.88 6.98 19.79
CA PHE A 92 -13.15 8.22 19.98
C PHE A 92 -13.85 9.41 19.30
N LEU A 93 -14.26 9.27 18.04
CA LEU A 93 -14.94 10.32 17.29
C LEU A 93 -16.29 10.68 17.92
N GLN A 94 -17.08 9.69 18.30
CA GLN A 94 -18.36 9.88 18.98
C GLN A 94 -18.18 10.59 20.32
N THR A 95 -17.22 10.17 21.15
CA THR A 95 -16.96 10.79 22.45
C THR A 95 -16.57 12.26 22.34
N ASN A 96 -15.94 12.64 21.23
CA ASN A 96 -15.47 14.00 20.99
C ASN A 96 -16.41 14.80 20.07
N ASN A 97 -17.65 14.33 19.89
CA ASN A 97 -18.70 15.00 19.10
C ASN A 97 -18.31 15.28 17.64
N ILE A 98 -17.45 14.45 17.06
CA ILE A 98 -17.11 14.55 15.65
C ILE A 98 -18.12 13.74 14.84
N ASP A 99 -19.08 14.45 14.24
CA ASP A 99 -20.13 13.85 13.41
C ASP A 99 -19.57 13.42 12.04
N THR A 100 -19.28 12.14 11.89
CA THR A 100 -18.75 11.55 10.66
C THR A 100 -19.73 11.60 9.49
N ASN A 101 -21.01 11.93 9.72
CA ASN A 101 -21.97 12.15 8.64
C ASN A 101 -21.80 13.53 8.00
N LYS A 102 -21.38 14.53 8.77
CA LYS A 102 -21.20 15.91 8.32
C LYS A 102 -19.76 16.25 7.94
N TYR A 103 -18.80 15.59 8.54
CA TYR A 103 -17.39 15.92 8.40
C TYR A 103 -16.58 14.77 7.80
N TYR A 104 -15.63 15.10 6.91
CA TYR A 104 -14.48 14.26 6.64
C TYR A 104 -13.39 14.58 7.65
N TYR A 105 -12.59 13.59 8.01
CA TYR A 105 -11.55 13.74 9.02
C TYR A 105 -10.28 12.95 8.67
N SER A 106 -9.18 13.36 9.27
CA SER A 106 -7.93 12.59 9.28
C SER A 106 -7.26 12.69 10.65
N LEU A 107 -6.43 11.68 10.96
CA LEU A 107 -5.68 11.55 12.20
C LEU A 107 -4.17 11.51 11.89
N PRO A 108 -3.58 12.65 11.51
CA PRO A 108 -2.18 12.67 11.08
C PRO A 108 -1.22 12.35 12.22
N PHE A 109 -1.55 12.74 13.43
CA PHE A 109 -0.73 12.48 14.61
C PHE A 109 -1.45 11.58 15.59
N ASN A 110 -0.84 10.42 15.83
CA ASN A 110 -1.27 9.46 16.84
C ASN A 110 -0.01 9.05 17.63
N LEU A 111 0.40 9.93 18.51
CA LEU A 111 1.64 9.78 19.27
C LEU A 111 1.36 9.08 20.59
N LYS A 112 2.24 8.19 21.00
CA LYS A 112 2.15 7.43 22.24
C LYS A 112 3.42 7.60 23.07
N SER A 113 3.27 7.92 24.32
CA SER A 113 4.29 7.72 25.35
C SER A 113 3.96 6.52 26.22
N THR A 114 4.76 6.27 27.25
CA THR A 114 4.48 5.21 28.23
C THR A 114 3.22 5.46 29.05
N THR A 115 2.87 6.72 29.29
CA THR A 115 1.76 7.13 30.16
C THR A 115 0.57 7.72 29.41
N PHE A 116 0.84 8.42 28.28
CA PHE A 116 -0.20 9.16 27.55
C PHE A 116 -0.07 9.01 26.05
N SER A 117 -1.18 9.23 25.38
CA SER A 117 -1.22 9.39 23.92
C SER A 117 -1.92 10.68 23.53
N TRP A 118 -1.43 11.26 22.45
CA TRP A 118 -1.97 12.45 21.82
C TRP A 118 -2.49 12.10 20.44
N LYS A 119 -3.68 12.63 20.15
CA LYS A 119 -4.25 12.57 18.81
C LYS A 119 -4.56 13.98 18.33
N THR A 120 -4.17 14.29 17.13
CA THR A 120 -4.62 15.48 16.42
C THR A 120 -5.60 15.05 15.34
N VAL A 121 -6.79 15.65 15.35
CA VAL A 121 -7.83 15.41 14.37
C VAL A 121 -8.00 16.66 13.53
N TYR A 122 -7.89 16.50 12.23
CA TYR A 122 -8.33 17.49 11.27
C TYR A 122 -9.70 17.06 10.76
N SER A 123 -10.67 17.96 10.84
CA SER A 123 -12.00 17.72 10.26
C SER A 123 -12.46 18.92 9.45
N THR A 124 -13.22 18.66 8.39
CA THR A 124 -13.84 19.69 7.56
C THR A 124 -15.20 19.23 7.07
N GLU A 125 -16.10 20.16 6.80
CA GLU A 125 -17.42 19.82 6.26
C GLU A 125 -17.29 19.10 4.90
N LYS A 126 -18.08 18.04 4.76
CA LYS A 126 -18.09 17.24 3.51
C LYS A 126 -18.40 18.08 2.29
N THR A 127 -19.30 19.04 2.41
CA THR A 127 -19.74 19.88 1.31
C THR A 127 -18.62 20.63 0.59
N TYR A 128 -17.57 21.05 1.33
CA TYR A 128 -16.40 21.70 0.72
C TYR A 128 -15.58 20.72 -0.11
N ILE A 129 -15.41 19.52 0.40
CA ILE A 129 -14.64 18.49 -0.27
C ILE A 129 -15.39 17.92 -1.47
N ASP A 130 -16.70 17.68 -1.31
CA ASP A 130 -17.55 17.12 -2.33
C ASP A 130 -17.64 18.06 -3.55
N SER A 131 -17.66 19.39 -3.35
CA SER A 131 -17.63 20.37 -4.44
C SER A 131 -16.33 20.28 -5.27
N LEU A 132 -15.18 20.14 -4.60
CA LEU A 132 -13.89 19.94 -5.27
C LEU A 132 -13.82 18.58 -6.00
N LEU A 133 -14.33 17.51 -5.38
CA LEU A 133 -14.38 16.19 -5.98
C LEU A 133 -15.23 16.21 -7.25
N GLN A 134 -16.41 16.83 -7.17
CA GLN A 134 -17.32 16.95 -8.33
C GLN A 134 -16.70 17.78 -9.47
N ALA A 135 -16.11 18.93 -9.14
CA ALA A 135 -15.45 19.77 -10.14
C ALA A 135 -14.27 19.02 -10.80
N SER A 136 -13.46 18.32 -10.00
CA SER A 136 -12.34 17.53 -10.51
C SER A 136 -12.79 16.37 -11.40
N LYS A 137 -13.90 15.73 -11.06
CA LYS A 137 -14.52 14.69 -11.89
C LYS A 137 -14.97 15.22 -13.25
N ASN A 138 -15.53 16.43 -13.28
CA ASN A 138 -16.00 17.07 -14.52
C ASN A 138 -14.86 17.31 -15.52
N VAL A 139 -13.64 17.55 -15.03
CA VAL A 139 -12.43 17.74 -15.88
C VAL A 139 -11.53 16.48 -15.95
N ASN A 140 -12.03 15.34 -15.47
CA ASN A 140 -11.31 14.06 -15.46
C ASN A 140 -9.93 14.13 -14.75
N LEU A 141 -9.87 14.81 -13.61
CA LEU A 141 -8.66 14.91 -12.79
C LEU A 141 -8.67 13.85 -11.69
N LEU A 142 -7.50 13.28 -11.45
CA LEU A 142 -7.29 12.29 -10.38
C LEU A 142 -6.77 12.98 -9.13
N ILE A 143 -7.59 13.05 -8.09
CA ILE A 143 -7.18 13.62 -6.81
C ILE A 143 -6.48 12.54 -5.98
N LYS A 144 -5.25 12.84 -5.56
CA LYS A 144 -4.43 11.98 -4.71
C LYS A 144 -4.53 12.34 -3.23
N SER A 145 -4.61 13.63 -2.95
CA SER A 145 -4.62 14.13 -1.59
C SER A 145 -5.35 15.46 -1.50
N ILE A 146 -6.03 15.65 -0.37
CA ILE A 146 -6.59 16.92 0.09
C ILE A 146 -6.07 17.14 1.51
N GLU A 147 -5.23 18.14 1.72
CA GLU A 147 -4.56 18.37 3.00
C GLU A 147 -4.72 19.83 3.46
N PRO A 148 -4.71 20.09 4.78
CA PRO A 148 -4.66 21.43 5.30
C PRO A 148 -3.28 22.06 5.08
N LEU A 149 -3.26 23.37 4.89
CA LEU A 149 -2.09 24.16 4.58
C LEU A 149 -0.98 24.02 5.64
N SER A 150 -1.35 24.10 6.93
CA SER A 150 -0.41 24.00 8.03
C SER A 150 0.38 22.70 8.06
N PHE A 151 -0.25 21.59 7.65
CA PHE A 151 0.41 20.29 7.63
C PHE A 151 1.48 20.21 6.53
N CYS A 152 1.18 20.77 5.36
CA CYS A 152 2.12 20.82 4.25
C CYS A 152 3.35 21.69 4.55
N ALA A 153 3.16 22.77 5.33
CA ALA A 153 4.24 23.64 5.78
C ALA A 153 5.31 22.88 6.60
N ILE A 154 4.87 22.05 7.55
CA ILE A 154 5.79 21.23 8.34
C ILE A 154 6.53 20.19 7.49
N ARG A 155 5.85 19.58 6.52
CA ARG A 155 6.48 18.57 5.64
C ARG A 155 7.59 19.14 4.77
N TYR A 156 7.55 20.42 4.43
CA TYR A 156 8.63 21.09 3.72
C TYR A 156 9.92 21.12 4.52
N LYS A 157 9.85 21.08 5.85
CA LYS A 157 11.01 21.04 6.74
C LYS A 157 11.77 19.72 6.58
N ASN A 158 13.08 19.81 6.65
CA ASN A 158 13.98 18.69 6.41
C ASN A 158 14.10 17.71 7.59
N THR A 159 13.70 18.11 8.81
CA THR A 159 13.82 17.26 10.01
C THR A 159 12.57 17.35 10.87
N PHE A 160 11.96 16.18 11.16
CA PHE A 160 10.83 16.06 12.08
C PHE A 160 11.26 15.73 13.52
N GLN A 161 12.54 15.83 13.84
CA GLN A 161 13.07 15.41 15.14
C GLN A 161 13.13 16.54 16.17
N GLN A 162 12.94 17.78 15.73
CA GLN A 162 13.06 18.96 16.58
C GLN A 162 11.75 19.75 16.65
N GLU A 163 11.52 20.39 17.78
CA GLU A 163 10.46 21.39 17.88
C GLU A 163 10.71 22.53 16.89
N THR A 164 9.64 22.99 16.23
CA THR A 164 9.75 23.95 15.16
C THR A 164 8.58 24.90 15.19
N TYR A 165 8.88 26.20 15.10
CA TYR A 165 7.88 27.23 14.87
C TYR A 165 8.05 27.79 13.47
N ILE A 166 6.97 27.80 12.72
CA ILE A 166 6.91 28.37 11.38
C ILE A 166 5.96 29.56 11.42
N PHE A 167 6.51 30.74 11.19
CA PHE A 167 5.72 31.92 10.96
C PHE A 167 5.30 31.96 9.50
N GLU A 168 4.03 31.80 9.26
CA GLU A 168 3.42 31.92 7.94
C GLU A 168 2.83 33.31 7.80
N ILE A 169 3.36 34.12 6.90
CA ILE A 169 2.96 35.50 6.71
C ILE A 169 2.29 35.65 5.37
N TYR A 170 1.03 36.03 5.38
CA TYR A 170 0.18 36.23 4.22
C TYR A 170 -0.09 37.72 3.99
N LYS A 171 -0.81 38.02 2.92
CA LYS A 171 -1.18 39.40 2.60
C LYS A 171 -2.10 40.00 3.66
N TYR A 172 -3.04 39.27 4.17
CA TYR A 172 -4.09 39.72 5.07
C TYR A 172 -3.98 39.21 6.52
N GLY A 173 -2.88 38.58 6.86
CA GLY A 173 -2.64 38.07 8.18
C GLY A 173 -1.42 37.19 8.30
N ALA A 174 -1.25 36.61 9.45
CA ALA A 174 -0.19 35.66 9.71
C ALA A 174 -0.67 34.57 10.66
N SER A 175 0.06 33.47 10.67
CA SER A 175 -0.14 32.38 11.63
C SER A 175 1.19 31.83 12.10
N ILE A 176 1.15 31.16 13.25
CA ILE A 176 2.29 30.38 13.72
C ILE A 176 1.87 28.91 13.71
N VAL A 177 2.60 28.12 12.97
CA VAL A 177 2.49 26.66 13.00
C VAL A 177 3.59 26.12 13.90
N MET A 178 3.22 25.46 14.96
CA MET A 178 4.12 24.81 15.90
C MET A 178 4.10 23.33 15.70
N TYR A 179 5.25 22.74 15.58
CA TYR A 179 5.43 21.32 15.50
C TYR A 179 6.29 20.82 16.66
N SER A 180 5.85 19.77 17.32
CA SER A 180 6.65 19.01 18.27
C SER A 180 6.61 17.52 17.92
N PRO A 181 7.76 16.83 17.92
CA PRO A 181 7.81 15.39 17.73
C PRO A 181 7.00 14.61 18.77
N LEU A 182 6.80 15.20 19.95
CA LEU A 182 6.10 14.59 21.08
C LEU A 182 4.60 14.94 21.15
N ALA A 183 4.19 16.06 20.56
CA ALA A 183 2.83 16.58 20.70
C ALA A 183 2.07 16.71 19.37
N GLY A 184 2.77 16.66 18.25
CA GLY A 184 2.17 16.87 16.93
C GLY A 184 2.20 18.32 16.46
N LEU A 185 1.17 18.76 15.79
CA LEU A 185 1.09 20.05 15.16
C LEU A 185 -0.02 20.90 15.79
N PHE A 186 0.29 22.16 16.02
CA PHE A 186 -0.64 23.18 16.48
C PHE A 186 -0.54 24.43 15.61
N LYS A 187 -1.65 25.06 15.28
CA LYS A 187 -1.70 26.35 14.59
C LYS A 187 -2.37 27.40 15.43
N MET A 188 -1.77 28.57 15.48
CA MET A 188 -2.33 29.77 16.09
C MET A 188 -2.41 30.86 15.04
N ASN A 189 -3.61 31.38 14.80
CA ASN A 189 -3.78 32.56 13.95
C ASN A 189 -3.39 33.81 14.76
N LEU A 190 -2.61 34.66 14.15
CA LEU A 190 -2.21 35.95 14.72
C LEU A 190 -3.27 37.02 14.40
N SER A 191 -3.23 38.14 15.13
CA SER A 191 -4.13 39.26 14.85
C SER A 191 -3.90 39.83 13.45
N LYS A 192 -4.89 40.55 12.92
CA LYS A 192 -4.82 41.20 11.60
C LYS A 192 -3.71 42.26 11.47
N GLU A 193 -3.07 42.61 12.56
CA GLU A 193 -1.92 43.50 12.57
C GLU A 193 -0.66 42.89 11.99
N TYR A 194 -0.57 41.52 12.00
CA TYR A 194 0.57 40.79 11.47
C TYR A 194 0.49 40.59 9.96
N THR A 195 0.36 41.70 9.21
CA THR A 195 0.42 41.66 7.74
C THR A 195 1.84 41.87 7.26
N ILE A 196 2.13 41.48 6.01
CA ILE A 196 3.42 41.74 5.38
C ILE A 196 3.81 43.20 5.43
N ASP A 197 2.86 44.12 5.22
CA ASP A 197 3.13 45.54 5.15
C ASP A 197 3.47 46.13 6.54
N ASN A 198 2.77 45.68 7.57
CA ASN A 198 3.08 46.06 8.96
C ASN A 198 4.43 45.49 9.44
N LEU A 199 4.74 44.24 9.06
CA LEU A 199 5.99 43.59 9.42
C LEU A 199 7.22 44.13 8.69
N LYS A 200 7.06 44.96 7.67
CA LYS A 200 8.16 45.72 7.05
C LYS A 200 8.54 46.98 7.81
N THR A 201 7.77 47.31 8.82
CA THR A 201 8.05 48.52 9.66
C THR A 201 9.20 48.28 10.65
N LYS A 202 9.66 49.34 11.31
CA LYS A 202 10.77 49.28 12.28
C LYS A 202 10.49 48.37 13.49
N ASN A 203 9.24 48.11 13.82
CA ASN A 203 8.84 47.29 14.98
C ASN A 203 8.58 45.80 14.67
N SER A 204 8.92 45.37 13.48
CA SER A 204 8.63 44.00 13.03
C SER A 204 9.25 42.91 13.93
N SER A 205 10.50 43.14 14.38
CA SER A 205 11.18 42.16 15.24
C SER A 205 10.50 42.00 16.61
N MET A 206 10.01 43.12 17.18
CA MET A 206 9.29 43.11 18.46
C MET A 206 7.93 42.41 18.30
N MET A 207 7.18 42.74 17.25
CA MET A 207 5.90 42.09 16.96
C MET A 207 6.04 40.57 16.79
N LEU A 208 7.06 40.12 16.04
CA LEU A 208 7.30 38.68 15.85
C LEU A 208 7.73 38.00 17.15
N SER A 209 8.51 38.67 18.00
CA SER A 209 8.91 38.17 19.32
C SER A 209 7.70 38.00 20.26
N ASP A 210 6.81 39.02 20.30
CA ASP A 210 5.60 38.96 21.09
C ASP A 210 4.65 37.81 20.61
N ALA A 211 4.51 37.66 19.30
CA ALA A 211 3.75 36.58 18.73
C ALA A 211 4.35 35.21 19.09
N LEU A 212 5.68 35.10 19.10
CA LEU A 212 6.35 33.86 19.51
C LEU A 212 6.14 33.56 21.00
N LEU A 213 6.22 34.55 21.87
CA LEU A 213 5.95 34.39 23.30
C LEU A 213 4.53 33.95 23.57
N GLN A 214 3.56 34.55 22.89
CA GLN A 214 2.15 34.14 22.98
C GLN A 214 1.95 32.70 22.49
N ALA A 215 2.54 32.36 21.35
CA ALA A 215 2.46 31.01 20.78
C ALA A 215 3.08 29.98 21.73
N ASN A 216 4.22 30.30 22.31
CA ASN A 216 4.91 29.43 23.26
C ASN A 216 4.10 29.22 24.54
N ALA A 217 3.48 30.28 25.07
CA ALA A 217 2.60 30.19 26.23
C ALA A 217 1.37 29.30 25.95
N VAL A 218 0.72 29.49 24.79
CA VAL A 218 -0.43 28.68 24.38
C VAL A 218 0.00 27.23 24.17
N ALA A 219 1.13 27.00 23.51
CA ALA A 219 1.63 25.66 23.26
C ALA A 219 2.00 24.93 24.56
N LYS A 220 2.68 25.58 25.51
CA LYS A 220 3.00 24.99 26.82
C LYS A 220 1.75 24.63 27.63
N ASN A 221 0.70 25.44 27.53
CA ASN A 221 -0.57 25.13 28.19
C ASN A 221 -1.31 23.96 27.56
N LYS A 222 -1.31 23.85 26.23
CA LYS A 222 -1.97 22.76 25.49
C LYS A 222 -1.15 21.46 25.45
N PHE A 223 0.17 21.61 25.28
CA PHE A 223 1.10 20.49 25.11
C PHE A 223 2.09 20.48 26.27
N LYS A 224 1.81 19.75 27.30
CA LYS A 224 2.70 19.63 28.49
C LYS A 224 4.10 19.10 28.20
N ALA A 225 4.37 18.67 26.96
CA ALA A 225 5.60 18.03 26.53
C ALA A 225 6.51 18.94 25.67
N ILE A 226 6.24 20.25 25.57
CA ILE A 226 7.07 21.18 24.81
C ILE A 226 8.23 21.68 25.69
N THR A 227 9.46 21.50 25.19
CA THR A 227 10.69 21.88 25.91
C THR A 227 11.01 23.37 25.81
N GLY A 228 10.50 24.06 24.79
CA GLY A 228 10.76 25.46 24.51
C GLY A 228 12.02 25.74 23.70
N ASN A 229 12.78 24.71 23.35
CA ASN A 229 13.96 24.81 22.47
C ASN A 229 13.55 24.50 21.03
N ALA A 230 13.03 25.50 20.33
CA ALA A 230 12.50 25.28 18.98
C ALA A 230 13.28 26.07 17.93
N ASP A 231 13.43 25.46 16.76
CA ASP A 231 13.86 26.17 15.57
C ASP A 231 12.74 27.08 15.06
N ILE A 232 13.08 28.32 14.73
CA ILE A 232 12.13 29.31 14.23
C ILE A 232 12.40 29.55 12.75
N HIS A 233 11.36 29.41 11.94
CA HIS A 233 11.40 29.66 10.50
C HIS A 233 10.34 30.68 10.10
N ILE A 234 10.71 31.60 9.21
CA ILE A 234 9.79 32.57 8.64
C ILE A 234 9.56 32.23 7.18
N LEU A 235 8.30 32.03 6.82
CA LEU A 235 7.88 31.73 5.47
C LEU A 235 6.80 32.70 5.02
N SER A 236 6.81 33.00 3.73
CA SER A 236 5.76 33.79 3.10
C SER A 236 5.54 33.34 1.67
N THR A 237 4.33 33.53 1.22
CA THR A 237 3.93 33.32 -0.18
C THR A 237 4.47 34.41 -1.12
N LYS A 238 5.05 35.49 -0.57
CA LYS A 238 5.66 36.57 -1.34
C LYS A 238 7.17 36.61 -1.18
N GLU A 239 7.85 36.92 -2.27
CA GLU A 239 9.27 37.18 -2.31
C GLU A 239 9.64 38.35 -1.35
N ASN A 240 10.78 38.28 -0.71
CA ASN A 240 11.38 39.34 0.12
C ASN A 240 11.08 39.39 1.62
N ILE A 241 10.62 38.35 2.26
CA ILE A 241 10.53 38.29 3.73
C ILE A 241 11.86 37.86 4.40
N SER A 242 12.85 37.51 3.60
CA SER A 242 14.17 37.07 4.09
C SER A 242 14.92 38.10 4.94
N LYS A 243 14.39 39.32 5.07
CA LYS A 243 14.95 40.41 5.88
C LYS A 243 14.31 40.60 7.26
N LEU A 244 13.23 39.84 7.55
CA LEU A 244 12.62 39.95 8.87
C LEU A 244 13.47 39.18 9.88
N THR A 245 13.75 39.84 10.98
CA THR A 245 14.56 39.32 12.09
C THR A 245 13.75 39.41 13.38
N PHE A 246 13.94 38.46 14.30
CA PHE A 246 13.43 38.56 15.65
C PHE A 246 14.37 39.38 16.52
N ALA A 247 13.81 40.20 17.40
CA ALA A 247 14.58 40.73 18.50
C ALA A 247 14.93 39.55 19.41
N SER A 248 16.19 39.24 19.56
CA SER A 248 16.64 38.13 20.41
C SER A 248 16.41 38.51 21.87
N THR A 249 15.29 38.13 22.42
CA THR A 249 15.03 38.19 23.88
C THR A 249 15.24 36.84 24.54
N ASP A 250 15.40 35.79 23.78
CA ASP A 250 15.60 34.39 24.27
C ASP A 250 16.92 33.86 23.67
N GLU A 251 17.93 33.65 24.52
CA GLU A 251 19.23 33.10 24.11
C GLU A 251 19.13 31.71 23.45
N ASN A 252 18.00 31.04 23.61
CA ASN A 252 17.73 29.71 23.08
C ASN A 252 16.98 29.74 21.74
N ALA A 253 16.46 30.88 21.29
CA ALA A 253 15.74 30.98 20.04
C ALA A 253 16.71 31.12 18.85
N ARG A 254 16.86 30.08 18.07
CA ARG A 254 17.70 30.11 16.85
C ARG A 254 16.82 30.35 15.64
N ILE A 255 17.04 31.45 14.95
CA ILE A 255 16.36 31.77 13.69
C ILE A 255 17.10 31.09 12.56
N TYR A 256 16.42 30.21 11.87
CA TYR A 256 16.99 29.50 10.74
C TYR A 256 16.24 29.82 9.46
N LYS A 257 17.00 30.04 8.39
CA LYS A 257 16.43 29.98 7.05
C LYS A 257 16.00 28.55 6.78
N MET A 258 14.74 28.35 6.43
CA MET A 258 14.24 27.02 6.12
C MET A 258 15.01 26.46 4.93
N ARG A 259 15.63 25.31 5.12
CA ARG A 259 16.31 24.61 4.03
C ARG A 259 15.33 23.61 3.39
N PRO A 260 15.25 23.59 2.08
CA PRO A 260 14.41 22.62 1.40
C PRO A 260 14.89 21.20 1.71
N ASN A 261 13.96 20.27 1.64
CA ASN A 261 14.27 18.86 1.78
C ASN A 261 15.37 18.44 0.79
N SER A 262 16.39 17.73 1.25
CA SER A 262 17.51 17.24 0.41
C SER A 262 17.09 16.38 -0.79
N ASN A 263 15.83 15.99 -0.81
CA ASN A 263 15.23 15.21 -1.91
C ASN A 263 14.63 16.07 -3.03
N LEU A 264 14.77 17.41 -2.94
CA LEU A 264 14.38 18.29 -4.04
C LEU A 264 15.52 18.40 -5.06
N THR A 265 15.18 18.36 -6.32
CA THR A 265 16.07 18.74 -7.42
C THR A 265 15.57 20.05 -8.01
N ILE A 266 16.36 21.10 -7.80
CA ILE A 266 16.06 22.45 -8.24
C ILE A 266 17.04 22.78 -9.36
N LYS A 267 16.54 22.93 -10.57
CA LYS A 267 17.37 23.24 -11.75
C LYS A 267 17.16 24.65 -12.28
N LYS A 268 15.96 25.20 -12.06
CA LYS A 268 15.45 26.37 -12.80
C LYS A 268 15.15 27.58 -11.91
N TYR A 269 14.99 27.36 -10.61
CA TYR A 269 14.50 28.33 -9.66
C TYR A 269 15.54 28.61 -8.58
N ASN A 270 15.58 29.83 -8.09
CA ASN A 270 16.39 30.18 -6.93
C ASN A 270 15.69 29.79 -5.62
N GLN A 271 16.41 29.84 -4.50
CA GLN A 271 15.87 29.42 -3.21
C GLN A 271 14.68 30.27 -2.76
N THR A 272 14.68 31.57 -3.04
CA THR A 272 13.59 32.47 -2.65
C THR A 272 12.29 32.16 -3.40
N GLU A 273 12.40 31.84 -4.69
CA GLU A 273 11.24 31.39 -5.49
C GLU A 273 10.68 30.07 -4.97
N ILE A 274 11.55 29.13 -4.61
CA ILE A 274 11.14 27.84 -4.02
C ILE A 274 10.46 28.05 -2.67
N ASP A 275 11.01 28.90 -1.82
CA ASP A 275 10.46 29.19 -0.50
C ASP A 275 9.07 29.86 -0.60
N ALA A 276 8.79 30.59 -1.66
CA ALA A 276 7.46 31.17 -1.88
C ALA A 276 6.37 30.10 -2.16
N TYR A 277 6.76 28.90 -2.63
CA TYR A 277 5.84 27.79 -2.96
C TYR A 277 6.00 26.60 -2.00
N TYR A 278 6.56 26.84 -0.81
CA TYR A 278 6.92 25.79 0.14
C TYR A 278 5.75 24.84 0.51
N ILE A 279 4.54 25.37 0.57
CA ILE A 279 3.33 24.59 0.94
C ILE A 279 3.01 23.57 -0.13
N GLY A 280 2.93 24.00 -1.40
CA GLY A 280 2.68 23.11 -2.53
C GLY A 280 3.77 22.05 -2.69
N ILE A 281 5.03 22.44 -2.47
CA ILE A 281 6.17 21.52 -2.48
C ILE A 281 6.06 20.54 -1.31
N GLY A 282 5.70 21.01 -0.12
CA GLY A 282 5.49 20.19 1.07
C GLY A 282 4.44 19.11 0.86
N SER A 283 3.34 19.45 0.20
CA SER A 283 2.32 18.45 -0.16
C SER A 283 2.87 17.37 -1.09
N LEU A 284 3.63 17.73 -2.11
CA LEU A 284 4.20 16.78 -3.07
C LEU A 284 5.30 15.88 -2.47
N LEU A 285 5.97 16.33 -1.41
CA LEU A 285 6.99 15.54 -0.72
C LEU A 285 6.41 14.27 -0.06
N GLN A 286 5.10 14.19 0.20
CA GLN A 286 4.47 12.98 0.71
C GLN A 286 4.75 11.74 -0.17
N GLU A 287 4.94 11.93 -1.45
CA GLU A 287 5.26 10.85 -2.41
C GLU A 287 6.65 10.23 -2.21
N LEU A 288 7.51 10.94 -1.47
CA LEU A 288 8.87 10.48 -1.15
C LEU A 288 8.96 9.91 0.27
N GLU A 289 8.05 10.29 1.15
CA GLU A 289 8.12 10.01 2.59
C GLU A 289 7.76 8.56 2.95
N ALA A 290 6.92 7.90 2.17
CA ALA A 290 6.48 6.53 2.44
C ALA A 290 7.63 5.53 2.71
N ALA A 291 8.86 5.88 2.28
CA ALA A 291 10.05 5.06 2.48
C ALA A 291 10.94 5.49 3.66
N ARG A 292 10.75 6.68 4.25
CA ARG A 292 11.74 7.28 5.17
C ARG A 292 11.27 7.58 6.59
N LEU A 293 9.97 7.74 6.82
CA LEU A 293 9.45 8.06 8.16
C LEU A 293 9.36 6.82 9.08
N LYS A 294 10.41 6.01 9.11
CA LYS A 294 10.50 4.84 10.00
C LYS A 294 10.41 5.18 11.50
N TYR A 295 10.70 6.42 11.89
CA TYR A 295 10.89 6.80 13.29
C TYR A 295 9.76 7.69 13.86
N VAL A 296 9.01 8.40 13.02
CA VAL A 296 7.84 9.16 13.46
C VAL A 296 6.67 8.72 12.61
N LYS A 297 5.70 8.03 13.22
CA LYS A 297 4.45 7.67 12.54
C LYS A 297 3.58 8.93 12.35
N ILE A 298 3.99 9.80 11.45
CA ILE A 298 3.15 10.87 10.96
C ILE A 298 2.33 10.28 9.82
N ASN A 299 1.05 10.10 10.07
CA ASN A 299 0.12 9.73 9.00
C ASN A 299 -0.09 10.96 8.12
N SER A 300 -0.51 10.76 6.88
CA SER A 300 -0.93 11.87 6.03
C SER A 300 -2.15 12.58 6.65
N ALA A 301 -2.18 13.91 6.60
CA ALA A 301 -3.38 14.71 6.94
C ALA A 301 -4.44 14.66 5.83
N ASN A 302 -4.28 13.76 4.89
CA ASN A 302 -5.17 13.59 3.76
C ASN A 302 -6.59 13.21 4.21
N ILE A 303 -7.53 14.13 4.01
CA ILE A 303 -8.96 13.98 4.33
C ILE A 303 -9.79 13.41 3.18
N LEU A 304 -9.16 13.01 2.10
CA LEU A 304 -9.84 12.41 0.96
C LEU A 304 -10.67 11.19 1.43
N PRO A 305 -11.96 11.09 1.05
CA PRO A 305 -12.80 9.95 1.41
C PRO A 305 -12.16 8.61 1.02
N GLU A 306 -12.31 7.60 1.85
CA GLU A 306 -11.68 6.28 1.63
C GLU A 306 -12.13 5.65 0.30
N ILE A 307 -13.43 5.81 -0.04
CA ILE A 307 -13.98 5.34 -1.32
C ILE A 307 -13.24 5.98 -2.51
N VAL A 308 -12.91 7.27 -2.40
CA VAL A 308 -12.16 7.98 -3.46
C VAL A 308 -10.70 7.51 -3.50
N LYS A 309 -10.09 7.29 -2.35
CA LYS A 309 -8.72 6.73 -2.27
C LYS A 309 -8.64 5.33 -2.90
N GLU A 310 -9.63 4.49 -2.65
CA GLU A 310 -9.71 3.15 -3.23
C GLU A 310 -9.94 3.20 -4.74
N SER A 311 -10.87 4.02 -5.21
CA SER A 311 -11.12 4.20 -6.65
C SER A 311 -9.88 4.75 -7.37
N THR A 312 -9.14 5.66 -6.74
CA THR A 312 -7.88 6.19 -7.25
C THR A 312 -6.82 5.09 -7.39
N LYS A 313 -6.68 4.22 -6.38
CA LYS A 313 -5.77 3.06 -6.45
C LYS A 313 -6.14 2.09 -7.56
N LEU A 314 -7.43 1.84 -7.77
CA LEU A 314 -7.91 0.98 -8.87
C LEU A 314 -7.57 1.57 -10.24
N ILE A 315 -7.79 2.87 -10.43
CA ILE A 315 -7.44 3.57 -11.69
C ILE A 315 -5.93 3.50 -11.93
N GLU A 316 -5.09 3.68 -10.90
CA GLU A 316 -3.65 3.54 -11.01
C GLU A 316 -3.22 2.11 -11.39
N LEU A 317 -3.83 1.11 -10.76
CA LEU A 317 -3.59 -0.28 -11.07
C LEU A 317 -3.93 -0.56 -12.54
N GLU A 318 -5.08 -0.10 -13.00
CA GLU A 318 -5.51 -0.22 -14.39
C GLU A 318 -4.52 0.45 -15.36
N GLN A 319 -4.07 1.67 -15.05
CA GLN A 319 -3.08 2.37 -15.85
C GLN A 319 -1.73 1.65 -15.87
N ASN A 320 -1.31 1.08 -14.75
CA ASN A 320 -0.07 0.31 -14.67
C ASN A 320 -0.18 -1.00 -15.45
N ILE A 321 -1.32 -1.69 -15.38
CA ILE A 321 -1.59 -2.88 -16.20
C ILE A 321 -1.56 -2.51 -17.69
N LYS A 322 -2.23 -1.42 -18.10
CA LYS A 322 -2.19 -0.94 -19.49
C LYS A 322 -0.78 -0.59 -19.96
N LYS A 323 0.07 -0.01 -19.10
CA LYS A 323 1.47 0.26 -19.42
C LYS A 323 2.28 -1.04 -19.54
N ALA A 324 2.11 -1.96 -18.59
CA ALA A 324 2.78 -3.27 -18.60
C ALA A 324 2.38 -4.10 -19.83
N SER A 325 1.09 -4.11 -20.20
CA SER A 325 0.61 -4.82 -21.38
C SER A 325 1.18 -4.26 -22.68
N LYS A 326 1.34 -2.92 -22.79
CA LYS A 326 2.02 -2.30 -23.96
C LYS A 326 3.48 -2.72 -24.05
N VAL A 327 4.20 -2.73 -22.92
CA VAL A 327 5.60 -3.20 -22.90
C VAL A 327 5.70 -4.68 -23.25
N ALA A 328 4.80 -5.50 -22.69
CA ALA A 328 4.73 -6.92 -23.02
C ALA A 328 4.43 -7.15 -24.51
N LEU A 329 3.52 -6.37 -25.09
CA LEU A 329 3.21 -6.45 -26.53
C LEU A 329 4.46 -6.11 -27.39
N LEU A 330 5.20 -5.05 -27.04
CA LEU A 330 6.42 -4.66 -27.73
C LEU A 330 7.49 -5.76 -27.63
N LEU A 331 7.66 -6.37 -26.46
CA LEU A 331 8.60 -7.48 -26.30
C LEU A 331 8.17 -8.70 -27.12
N PHE A 332 6.87 -8.98 -27.14
CA PHE A 332 6.33 -10.10 -27.92
C PHE A 332 6.53 -9.90 -29.43
N THR A 333 6.25 -8.69 -29.95
CA THR A 333 6.52 -8.36 -31.36
C THR A 333 8.00 -8.43 -31.70
N PHE A 334 8.88 -8.02 -30.78
CA PHE A 334 10.32 -8.12 -30.96
C PHE A 334 10.80 -9.59 -31.03
N ILE A 335 10.28 -10.45 -30.14
CA ILE A 335 10.58 -11.89 -30.14
C ILE A 335 10.10 -12.54 -31.44
N ILE A 336 8.87 -12.23 -31.90
CA ILE A 336 8.37 -12.73 -33.19
C ILE A 336 9.27 -12.26 -34.34
N GLY A 337 9.71 -10.99 -34.33
CA GLY A 337 10.63 -10.47 -35.31
C GLY A 337 11.94 -11.25 -35.39
N ILE A 338 12.55 -11.52 -34.22
CA ILE A 338 13.78 -12.34 -34.17
C ILE A 338 13.52 -13.76 -34.68
N GLN A 339 12.41 -14.38 -34.29
CA GLN A 339 12.08 -15.73 -34.79
C GLN A 339 11.88 -15.77 -36.29
N THR A 340 11.22 -14.76 -36.86
CA THR A 340 10.98 -14.68 -38.32
C THR A 340 12.30 -14.51 -39.07
N VAL A 341 13.18 -13.64 -38.58
CA VAL A 341 14.52 -13.45 -39.17
C VAL A 341 15.36 -14.72 -39.05
N SER A 342 15.28 -15.39 -37.88
CA SER A 342 16.01 -16.66 -37.68
C SER A 342 15.50 -17.77 -38.60
N LEU A 343 14.19 -17.89 -38.79
CA LEU A 343 13.58 -18.84 -39.71
C LEU A 343 13.95 -18.53 -41.15
N TYR A 344 13.94 -17.24 -41.55
CA TYR A 344 14.38 -16.84 -42.86
C TYR A 344 15.85 -17.20 -43.11
N TYR A 345 16.72 -16.89 -42.12
CA TYR A 345 18.15 -17.25 -42.22
C TYR A 345 18.35 -18.75 -42.30
N LEU A 346 17.66 -19.54 -41.47
CA LEU A 346 17.71 -20.99 -41.52
C LEU A 346 17.19 -21.57 -42.85
N SER A 347 16.19 -20.94 -43.47
CA SER A 347 15.66 -21.38 -44.76
C SER A 347 16.64 -21.15 -45.93
N THR A 348 17.59 -20.21 -45.76
CA THR A 348 18.65 -19.95 -46.78
C THR A 348 19.86 -20.85 -46.62
N ILE A 349 19.99 -21.59 -45.50
CA ILE A 349 21.09 -22.53 -45.27
C ILE A 349 20.76 -23.85 -45.95
N THR A 350 21.47 -24.16 -47.02
CA THR A 350 21.48 -25.48 -47.64
C THR A 350 22.22 -26.49 -46.74
N ILE A 351 21.46 -27.34 -46.08
CA ILE A 351 22.01 -28.39 -45.22
C ILE A 351 22.66 -29.47 -46.12
N PRO A 352 23.96 -29.78 -45.94
CA PRO A 352 24.59 -30.87 -46.66
C PRO A 352 23.86 -32.21 -46.45
N ASP A 353 23.71 -33.02 -47.50
CA ASP A 353 22.96 -34.29 -47.43
C ASP A 353 23.49 -35.25 -46.35
N SER A 354 24.77 -35.18 -46.02
CA SER A 354 25.37 -35.93 -44.92
C SER A 354 24.85 -35.53 -43.52
N LEU A 355 24.55 -34.24 -43.34
CA LEU A 355 23.96 -33.74 -42.10
C LEU A 355 22.48 -34.08 -42.00
N LYS A 356 21.76 -34.09 -43.13
CA LYS A 356 20.37 -34.46 -43.22
C LYS A 356 20.17 -35.94 -42.86
N SER A 357 21.00 -36.81 -43.34
CA SER A 357 20.97 -38.25 -43.00
C SER A 357 21.29 -38.50 -41.52
N ASN A 358 22.23 -37.77 -40.94
CA ASN A 358 22.54 -37.83 -39.51
C ASN A 358 21.43 -37.29 -38.65
N PHE A 359 20.74 -36.22 -39.09
CA PHE A 359 19.61 -35.66 -38.42
C PHE A 359 18.39 -36.61 -38.44
N ASP A 360 18.12 -37.24 -39.57
CA ASP A 360 17.06 -38.23 -39.70
C ASP A 360 17.32 -39.48 -38.83
N TYR A 361 18.58 -39.91 -38.73
CA TYR A 361 18.98 -40.97 -37.81
C TYR A 361 18.80 -40.57 -36.34
N ALA A 362 19.27 -39.39 -35.97
CA ALA A 362 19.10 -38.87 -34.60
C ALA A 362 17.61 -38.68 -34.23
N ASN A 363 16.80 -38.21 -35.18
CA ASN A 363 15.37 -38.04 -34.99
C ASN A 363 14.64 -39.40 -34.79
N LYS A 364 15.03 -40.43 -35.50
CA LYS A 364 14.57 -41.78 -35.30
C LYS A 364 14.93 -42.31 -33.90
N GLN A 365 16.15 -42.04 -33.44
CA GLN A 365 16.55 -42.39 -32.06
C GLN A 365 15.77 -41.59 -30.99
N ILE A 366 15.53 -40.30 -31.18
CA ILE A 366 14.72 -39.49 -30.26
C ILE A 366 13.29 -40.03 -30.20
N ILE A 367 12.70 -40.41 -31.31
CA ILE A 367 11.35 -41.00 -31.34
C ILE A 367 11.30 -42.33 -30.59
N SER A 368 12.35 -43.17 -30.74
CA SER A 368 12.43 -44.45 -29.99
C SER A 368 12.58 -44.21 -28.51
N LEU A 369 13.47 -43.28 -28.09
CA LEU A 369 13.67 -42.89 -26.71
C LEU A 369 12.42 -42.26 -26.09
N LYS A 370 11.65 -41.46 -26.84
CA LYS A 370 10.37 -40.93 -26.40
C LYS A 370 9.34 -42.03 -26.13
N LYS A 371 9.30 -43.04 -27.03
CA LYS A 371 8.41 -44.22 -26.82
C LYS A 371 8.83 -45.04 -25.59
N GLU A 372 10.15 -45.24 -25.39
CA GLU A 372 10.65 -45.91 -24.20
C GLU A 372 10.36 -45.10 -22.93
N ASN A 373 10.50 -43.80 -22.98
CA ASN A 373 10.16 -42.93 -21.84
C ASN A 373 8.64 -42.90 -21.55
N GLU A 374 7.80 -42.94 -22.59
CA GLU A 374 6.37 -43.08 -22.41
C GLU A 374 6.01 -44.43 -21.74
N ILE A 375 6.68 -45.50 -22.15
CA ILE A 375 6.49 -46.82 -21.51
C ILE A 375 6.94 -46.76 -20.06
N ILE A 376 8.10 -46.18 -19.75
CA ILE A 376 8.61 -46.02 -18.39
C ILE A 376 7.66 -45.13 -17.55
N GLN A 377 7.16 -44.01 -18.12
CA GLN A 377 6.22 -43.13 -17.46
C GLN A 377 4.86 -43.84 -17.23
N ASN A 378 4.44 -44.63 -18.15
CA ASN A 378 3.20 -45.42 -17.98
C ASN A 378 3.37 -46.49 -16.92
N VAL A 379 4.52 -47.17 -16.86
CA VAL A 379 4.85 -48.13 -15.80
C VAL A 379 4.94 -47.41 -14.44
N LYS A 380 5.57 -46.24 -14.38
CA LYS A 380 5.62 -45.40 -13.14
C LYS A 380 4.25 -44.88 -12.71
N LYS A 381 3.35 -44.58 -13.64
CA LYS A 381 1.96 -44.18 -13.34
C LYS A 381 1.09 -45.31 -12.87
N GLN A 382 1.43 -46.54 -13.24
CA GLN A 382 0.66 -47.71 -12.85
C GLN A 382 1.02 -48.25 -11.45
N THR A 383 2.19 -47.91 -10.93
CA THR A 383 2.60 -48.24 -9.57
C THR A 383 2.39 -47.01 -8.66
N GLU A 384 1.36 -47.05 -7.83
CA GLU A 384 1.23 -46.06 -6.76
C GLU A 384 2.46 -46.16 -5.84
N PRO A 385 3.06 -45.02 -5.46
CA PRO A 385 4.24 -45.05 -4.57
C PRO A 385 3.83 -45.70 -3.23
N ILE A 386 4.47 -46.83 -2.91
CA ILE A 386 4.21 -47.63 -1.70
C ILE A 386 4.50 -46.81 -0.42
N GLN A 387 5.49 -45.91 -0.49
CA GLN A 387 5.95 -45.14 0.67
C GLN A 387 4.89 -44.25 1.31
N PRO A 388 4.08 -43.47 0.57
CA PRO A 388 2.98 -42.70 1.15
C PRO A 388 1.86 -43.59 1.75
N ILE A 389 1.61 -44.75 1.16
CA ILE A 389 0.59 -45.73 1.65
C ILE A 389 1.06 -46.29 3.00
N LEU A 390 2.32 -46.69 3.08
CA LEU A 390 2.93 -47.15 4.35
C LEU A 390 2.92 -46.09 5.42
N SER A 391 3.26 -44.85 5.05
CA SER A 391 3.26 -43.70 5.98
C SER A 391 1.87 -43.46 6.57
N ASP A 392 0.83 -43.50 5.74
CA ASP A 392 -0.55 -43.28 6.18
C ASP A 392 -1.07 -44.44 7.08
N ILE A 393 -0.69 -45.68 6.77
CA ILE A 393 -1.04 -46.86 7.60
C ILE A 393 -0.33 -46.74 8.98
N LEU A 394 0.93 -46.43 8.99
CA LEU A 394 1.71 -46.30 10.22
C LEU A 394 1.30 -45.09 11.08
N ALA A 395 0.90 -43.97 10.48
CA ALA A 395 0.43 -42.80 11.18
C ALA A 395 -0.90 -43.04 11.94
N ASN A 396 -1.73 -43.96 11.45
CA ASN A 396 -3.00 -44.31 12.09
C ASN A 396 -2.91 -45.47 13.08
N LYS A 397 -1.71 -46.02 13.31
CA LYS A 397 -1.47 -47.09 14.26
C LYS A 397 -1.56 -46.55 15.71
N PRO A 398 -2.38 -47.16 16.58
CA PRO A 398 -2.35 -46.90 18.00
C PRO A 398 -0.99 -47.24 18.59
N ASP A 399 -0.71 -46.73 19.82
CA ASP A 399 0.59 -46.91 20.50
C ASP A 399 1.22 -48.31 20.34
N ASN A 400 2.52 -48.32 20.08
CA ASN A 400 3.31 -49.51 19.67
C ASN A 400 3.24 -50.71 20.58
N ASN A 401 2.78 -50.59 21.82
CA ASN A 401 2.71 -51.68 22.80
C ASN A 401 1.35 -52.39 22.79
N THR A 402 0.36 -51.90 22.06
CA THR A 402 -1.00 -52.44 22.12
C THR A 402 -1.41 -53.15 20.86
N LEU A 403 -0.81 -52.82 19.71
CA LEU A 403 -1.14 -53.37 18.39
C LEU A 403 0.13 -53.59 17.56
N GLY A 404 0.32 -54.82 17.04
CA GLY A 404 1.45 -55.19 16.19
C GLY A 404 0.97 -55.63 14.78
N PHE A 405 1.73 -55.28 13.75
CA PHE A 405 1.55 -55.77 12.41
C PHE A 405 2.36 -57.06 12.22
N THR A 406 1.74 -58.13 11.77
CA THR A 406 2.44 -59.40 11.49
C THR A 406 2.73 -59.56 10.00
N LYS A 407 1.87 -59.00 9.14
CA LYS A 407 2.09 -59.01 7.71
C LYS A 407 1.39 -57.82 7.04
N LEU A 408 2.00 -57.24 6.05
CA LEU A 408 1.42 -56.23 5.18
C LEU A 408 1.65 -56.65 3.74
N SER A 409 0.56 -56.79 2.97
CA SER A 409 0.60 -57.13 1.56
C SER A 409 -0.10 -56.05 0.76
N ILE A 410 0.60 -55.50 -0.23
CA ILE A 410 0.06 -54.49 -1.15
C ILE A 410 0.03 -55.10 -2.53
N ASN A 411 -1.16 -55.30 -3.10
CA ASN A 411 -1.33 -55.86 -4.42
C ASN A 411 -1.54 -54.77 -5.45
N ASN A 412 -0.58 -54.59 -6.33
CA ASN A 412 -0.61 -53.55 -7.36
C ASN A 412 -1.01 -54.09 -8.76
N SER A 413 -1.41 -55.36 -8.87
CA SER A 413 -1.79 -55.90 -10.16
C SER A 413 -3.19 -55.42 -10.55
N GLN A 414 -3.31 -54.95 -11.79
CA GLN A 414 -4.60 -54.53 -12.38
C GLN A 414 -5.51 -55.67 -12.81
N ASP A 415 -5.01 -56.89 -12.80
CA ASP A 415 -5.70 -58.04 -13.45
C ASP A 415 -6.47 -58.92 -12.50
N ASP A 416 -6.34 -58.74 -11.18
CA ASP A 416 -7.07 -59.57 -10.22
C ASP A 416 -8.46 -58.98 -9.94
N LYS A 417 -9.48 -59.75 -10.31
CA LYS A 417 -10.89 -59.49 -9.99
C LYS A 417 -11.24 -59.57 -8.49
N ASN A 418 -10.29 -59.95 -7.65
CA ASN A 418 -10.38 -59.89 -6.20
C ASN A 418 -9.81 -58.55 -5.74
N ASN A 419 -10.71 -57.70 -5.36
CA ASN A 419 -10.55 -56.29 -5.11
C ASN A 419 -9.69 -55.87 -3.88
N ASP A 420 -8.95 -56.81 -3.27
CA ASP A 420 -8.15 -56.46 -2.09
C ASP A 420 -6.83 -55.81 -2.50
N TRP A 421 -6.82 -54.50 -2.40
CA TRP A 421 -5.62 -53.68 -2.70
C TRP A 421 -4.55 -53.80 -1.62
N ILE A 422 -4.97 -53.75 -0.35
CA ILE A 422 -4.07 -53.85 0.81
C ILE A 422 -4.65 -54.86 1.78
N LYS A 423 -3.81 -55.81 2.25
CA LYS A 423 -4.13 -56.71 3.34
C LYS A 423 -3.17 -56.51 4.49
N ILE A 424 -3.71 -56.32 5.67
CA ILE A 424 -2.97 -56.10 6.90
C ILE A 424 -3.33 -57.19 7.90
N ASP A 425 -2.39 -58.07 8.23
CA ASP A 425 -2.53 -59.02 9.32
C ASP A 425 -1.94 -58.39 10.59
N LEU A 426 -2.72 -58.36 11.64
CA LEU A 426 -2.33 -57.68 12.88
C LEU A 426 -2.71 -58.48 14.11
N VAL A 427 -2.02 -58.20 15.19
CA VAL A 427 -2.26 -58.76 16.51
C VAL A 427 -2.40 -57.66 17.55
N ALA A 428 -3.32 -57.82 18.50
CA ALA A 428 -3.50 -56.87 19.59
C ALA A 428 -3.87 -57.58 20.90
N ASN A 429 -3.50 -57.01 22.00
CA ASN A 429 -3.84 -57.51 23.33
C ASN A 429 -5.34 -57.34 23.62
N GLU A 430 -5.99 -56.35 22.99
CA GLU A 430 -7.41 -56.02 23.15
C GLU A 430 -8.11 -55.95 21.81
N PRO A 431 -9.27 -56.61 21.64
CA PRO A 431 -10.05 -56.54 20.35
C PRO A 431 -10.44 -55.12 20.00
N MET A 432 -10.64 -54.25 21.01
CA MET A 432 -11.08 -52.87 20.82
C MET A 432 -10.03 -52.06 20.07
N LYS A 433 -8.74 -52.35 20.24
CA LYS A 433 -7.63 -51.70 19.53
C LYS A 433 -7.59 -52.04 18.06
N ILE A 434 -8.02 -53.20 17.66
CA ILE A 434 -8.17 -53.57 16.24
C ILE A 434 -9.30 -52.78 15.60
N GLN A 435 -10.40 -52.60 16.33
CA GLN A 435 -11.55 -51.83 15.84
C GLN A 435 -11.22 -50.32 15.76
N GLU A 436 -10.49 -49.79 16.75
CA GLU A 436 -10.01 -48.41 16.75
C GLU A 436 -9.08 -48.12 15.54
N PHE A 437 -8.14 -49.03 15.29
CA PHE A 437 -7.23 -48.90 14.14
C PHE A 437 -8.00 -48.98 12.81
N SER A 438 -8.92 -49.93 12.68
CA SER A 438 -9.76 -50.05 11.47
C SER A 438 -10.61 -48.79 11.22
N SER A 439 -11.12 -48.15 12.27
CA SER A 439 -11.88 -46.90 12.20
C SER A 439 -11.01 -45.72 11.83
N ASN A 440 -9.80 -45.63 12.39
CA ASN A 440 -8.84 -44.55 12.14
C ASN A 440 -8.27 -44.59 10.72
N LEU A 441 -8.20 -45.76 10.10
CA LEU A 441 -7.79 -45.90 8.70
C LEU A 441 -8.81 -45.33 7.72
N ASN A 442 -10.08 -45.14 8.14
CA ASN A 442 -11.15 -44.67 7.26
C ASN A 442 -10.91 -43.17 6.91
N SER A 443 -10.14 -42.93 5.86
CA SER A 443 -9.75 -41.62 5.33
C SER A 443 -10.20 -41.52 3.85
N ASP A 444 -9.99 -40.35 3.25
CA ASP A 444 -10.28 -40.12 1.82
C ASP A 444 -9.51 -41.07 0.89
N ARG A 445 -8.39 -41.60 1.35
CA ARG A 445 -7.54 -42.52 0.59
C ARG A 445 -7.95 -43.97 0.77
N PHE A 446 -8.35 -44.38 1.97
CA PHE A 446 -8.74 -45.77 2.32
C PHE A 446 -10.27 -45.84 2.52
N LYS A 447 -10.96 -46.23 1.48
CA LYS A 447 -12.42 -46.46 1.49
C LYS A 447 -12.68 -47.95 1.39
N ASN A 448 -13.83 -48.43 1.89
CA ASN A 448 -14.19 -49.85 1.91
C ASN A 448 -13.20 -50.72 2.69
N ILE A 449 -12.95 -50.35 3.92
CA ILE A 449 -12.15 -51.15 4.85
C ILE A 449 -13.03 -52.28 5.39
N MET A 450 -12.62 -53.52 5.20
CA MET A 450 -13.28 -54.71 5.72
C MET A 450 -12.40 -55.39 6.76
N LEU A 451 -12.93 -55.59 7.94
CA LEU A 451 -12.36 -56.47 8.93
C LEU A 451 -12.85 -57.88 8.64
N THR A 452 -11.99 -58.72 8.06
CA THR A 452 -12.41 -60.02 7.48
C THR A 452 -12.38 -61.15 8.50
N LYS A 453 -11.52 -61.08 9.52
CA LYS A 453 -11.42 -62.18 10.50
C LYS A 453 -10.88 -61.60 11.82
N ILE A 454 -11.49 -62.05 12.93
CA ILE A 454 -10.95 -61.85 14.28
C ILE A 454 -10.89 -63.21 14.93
N ASP A 455 -9.70 -63.69 15.25
CA ASP A 455 -9.49 -64.93 15.96
C ASP A 455 -8.85 -64.62 17.31
N ASN A 456 -9.38 -65.22 18.37
CA ASN A 456 -8.75 -65.19 19.68
C ASN A 456 -7.80 -66.38 19.78
N THR A 457 -6.52 -66.11 19.99
CA THR A 457 -5.53 -67.17 20.22
C THR A 457 -5.53 -67.61 21.70
N VAL A 458 -5.02 -68.83 21.95
CA VAL A 458 -5.02 -69.45 23.28
C VAL A 458 -4.31 -68.66 24.36
N ASP A 459 -3.44 -67.74 23.97
CA ASP A 459 -2.62 -66.88 24.87
C ASP A 459 -3.21 -65.48 25.12
N GLY A 460 -4.50 -65.25 24.84
CA GLY A 460 -5.18 -63.99 25.06
C GLY A 460 -4.78 -62.89 24.05
N ILE A 461 -4.07 -63.21 22.99
CA ILE A 461 -3.74 -62.31 21.88
C ILE A 461 -4.81 -62.45 20.79
N ASN A 462 -5.36 -61.32 20.37
CA ASN A 462 -6.35 -61.28 19.28
C ASN A 462 -5.63 -61.04 17.97
N SER A 463 -5.87 -61.86 16.98
CA SER A 463 -5.40 -61.63 15.60
C SER A 463 -6.56 -61.24 14.66
N ALA A 464 -6.27 -60.37 13.70
CA ALA A 464 -7.24 -59.91 12.74
C ALA A 464 -6.63 -59.67 11.36
N GLU A 465 -7.42 -59.80 10.35
CA GLU A 465 -7.10 -59.47 8.97
C GLU A 465 -7.98 -58.28 8.53
N ILE A 466 -7.34 -57.20 8.10
CA ILE A 466 -8.02 -56.04 7.49
C ILE A 466 -7.72 -56.05 6.00
N SER A 467 -8.77 -56.02 5.21
CA SER A 467 -8.71 -55.87 3.75
C SER A 467 -9.21 -54.47 3.33
N ILE A 468 -8.49 -53.81 2.47
CA ILE A 468 -8.85 -52.50 1.92
C ILE A 468 -8.98 -52.63 0.42
N ALA A 469 -10.16 -52.35 -0.12
CA ALA A 469 -10.41 -52.39 -1.55
C ALA A 469 -10.02 -51.07 -2.23
N LYS A 470 -9.47 -51.15 -3.44
CA LYS A 470 -9.11 -49.96 -4.26
C LYS A 470 -10.38 -49.23 -4.73
N VAL A 471 -10.48 -47.94 -4.46
CA VAL A 471 -11.55 -47.10 -5.00
C VAL A 471 -11.28 -46.83 -6.47
N VAL A 472 -11.99 -47.47 -7.35
CA VAL A 472 -11.96 -47.15 -8.79
C VAL A 472 -12.70 -45.82 -8.99
N LYS A 473 -11.97 -44.73 -9.20
CA LYS A 473 -12.56 -43.49 -9.68
C LYS A 473 -13.04 -43.71 -11.11
N ASN A 474 -14.33 -43.86 -11.31
CA ASN A 474 -14.93 -43.79 -12.64
C ASN A 474 -14.67 -42.39 -13.20
N THR A 475 -13.60 -42.25 -13.95
CA THR A 475 -13.36 -41.04 -14.77
C THR A 475 -14.41 -41.07 -15.88
N PRO A 476 -15.25 -40.04 -16.03
CA PRO A 476 -16.22 -40.02 -17.13
C PRO A 476 -15.43 -40.06 -18.45
N LYS A 477 -15.71 -41.03 -19.30
CA LYS A 477 -15.16 -41.12 -20.67
C LYS A 477 -15.51 -39.82 -21.36
N LYS A 478 -14.52 -38.94 -21.60
CA LYS A 478 -14.62 -37.82 -22.53
C LYS A 478 -14.95 -38.40 -23.90
N ASN A 479 -16.21 -38.25 -24.33
CA ASN A 479 -16.60 -38.46 -25.71
C ASN A 479 -15.73 -37.58 -26.59
N LYS A 480 -14.82 -38.20 -27.35
CA LYS A 480 -14.18 -37.58 -28.49
C LYS A 480 -15.24 -37.45 -29.58
N ASN A 481 -15.95 -36.32 -29.61
CA ASN A 481 -16.62 -35.91 -30.84
C ASN A 481 -15.53 -35.48 -31.83
N THR A 482 -15.30 -36.32 -32.76
CA THR A 482 -14.65 -36.09 -34.02
C THR A 482 -15.51 -35.14 -34.84
N ASN A 483 -15.27 -33.83 -34.76
CA ASN A 483 -15.71 -32.96 -35.83
C ASN A 483 -14.61 -32.97 -36.92
N LYS A 484 -14.94 -33.69 -37.98
CA LYS A 484 -14.38 -33.47 -39.31
C LYS A 484 -14.91 -32.13 -39.78
N GLU A 485 -14.11 -31.11 -39.83
CA GLU A 485 -14.36 -29.97 -40.73
C GLU A 485 -13.60 -30.20 -42.03
N LYS A 486 -14.43 -30.18 -43.07
CA LYS A 486 -14.04 -30.23 -44.46
C LYS A 486 -13.42 -28.91 -44.88
N ASP A 487 -12.49 -29.05 -45.82
CA ASP A 487 -11.97 -28.05 -46.70
C ASP A 487 -12.99 -26.98 -47.17
N GLU A 488 -12.60 -25.71 -47.06
CA GLU A 488 -12.60 -24.74 -48.16
C GLU A 488 -11.64 -23.62 -47.82
#